data_569e7389892983a0b46832d68c9277c7
#
_entry.id   569e7389892983a0b46832d68c9277c7
#
_cell.length_a   1.000
_cell.length_b   1.000
_cell.length_c   1.000
_cell.angle_alpha   90.00
_cell.angle_beta   90.00
_cell.angle_gamma   90.00
#
_symmetry.space_group_name_H-M   'P 1'
#
loop_
_entity.id
_entity.type
_entity.pdbx_description
1 polymer ?
#
loop_
_entity_poly.entity_id
_entity_poly.type
_entity_poly.pdbx_seq_one_letter_code
_entity_poly.pdbx_strand_id
1 'polypeptide(L)'
;MYFNSYVFILFFLPLSVIGYFLLQKRGWRKAAAVYIIGMTLWFCGYGNPWNAVIFVLLIFMNYGFVILLRHKKNRTVAAGSGENASDTKNGSRQKKWVLTAGILLDVVILIFFKISGRLPLGISFYTFQLIAYLVDTYRAKCEDQTFFEYLQFMCFFPRFLQGPIVLQEDFIPQLRVENRSILSYDHLGRGLYSFALGLGKKVLLADSLAKIVSQGYADVAALNSTEALLVMVCYSLQLYFDFSGYCDMASGMALMFNVNLPVNFHSPYKAASISEFWDRWHITLTRFFTRYVYIPLGGSRKGTARTLLNIMIIFLLSGFWHGTNWTFLVWGALHGLCMVFERVTGYEKWKLPHVLKVAWNFVLTTFAWSIFRAESLSQAGQLWNRLFTGGIGKISGQITSVFNDTMEIRLLVRMKLLPFLSGYPGVPAVAMTVVLLIACFFMKNTAQKTEQMKWNAWKMLVTVGLLFWSVMSLADITQFLYVNF
;
A
#
# COMPACT_ATOMS: atom_id res chain seq x y z
N MET A 1 -15.14 4.27 5.61
CA MET A 1 -15.62 2.88 5.36
C MET A 1 -14.41 2.00 5.09
N TYR A 2 -14.45 0.69 5.42
CA TYR A 2 -13.35 -0.24 5.11
C TYR A 2 -13.78 -1.25 4.04
N PHE A 3 -12.84 -1.69 3.18
CA PHE A 3 -13.12 -2.64 2.11
C PHE A 3 -13.53 -4.03 2.61
N ASN A 4 -13.07 -4.41 3.81
CA ASN A 4 -13.42 -5.64 4.50
C ASN A 4 -14.62 -5.46 5.45
N SER A 5 -15.67 -4.75 5.03
CA SER A 5 -16.90 -4.62 5.79
C SER A 5 -18.12 -5.08 5.00
N TYR A 6 -19.14 -5.63 5.68
CA TYR A 6 -20.38 -6.05 5.05
C TYR A 6 -21.06 -4.94 4.26
N VAL A 7 -21.11 -3.73 4.83
CA VAL A 7 -21.71 -2.55 4.19
C VAL A 7 -21.00 -2.23 2.88
N PHE A 8 -19.66 -2.34 2.87
CA PHE A 8 -18.89 -2.10 1.66
C PHE A 8 -19.12 -3.17 0.60
N ILE A 9 -18.98 -4.44 0.97
CA ILE A 9 -19.00 -5.57 0.04
C ILE A 9 -20.40 -5.78 -0.54
N LEU A 10 -21.44 -5.74 0.31
CA LEU A 10 -22.80 -6.12 -0.07
C LEU A 10 -23.64 -4.95 -0.62
N PHE A 11 -23.31 -3.71 -0.26
CA PHE A 11 -24.11 -2.53 -0.65
C PHE A 11 -23.30 -1.51 -1.44
N PHE A 12 -22.24 -0.98 -0.85
CA PHE A 12 -21.52 0.16 -1.44
C PHE A 12 -20.87 -0.18 -2.78
N LEU A 13 -20.12 -1.29 -2.87
CA LEU A 13 -19.42 -1.67 -4.09
C LEU A 13 -20.40 -2.06 -5.22
N PRO A 14 -21.42 -2.93 -5.01
CA PRO A 14 -22.41 -3.21 -6.03
C PRO A 14 -23.15 -1.96 -6.49
N LEU A 15 -23.61 -1.11 -5.56
CA LEU A 15 -24.29 0.14 -5.88
C LEU A 15 -23.39 1.05 -6.73
N SER A 16 -22.10 1.18 -6.37
CA SER A 16 -21.14 2.00 -7.10
C SER A 16 -20.97 1.54 -8.55
N VAL A 17 -20.78 0.22 -8.75
CA VAL A 17 -20.56 -0.37 -10.10
C VAL A 17 -21.84 -0.30 -10.93
N ILE A 18 -22.97 -0.74 -10.38
CA ILE A 18 -24.25 -0.75 -11.09
C ILE A 18 -24.67 0.68 -11.47
N GLY A 19 -24.66 1.61 -10.52
CA GLY A 19 -25.05 3.01 -10.76
C GLY A 19 -24.16 3.67 -11.83
N TYR A 20 -22.84 3.45 -11.77
CA TYR A 20 -21.90 3.96 -12.77
C TYR A 20 -22.27 3.48 -14.19
N PHE A 21 -22.42 2.18 -14.39
CA PHE A 21 -22.70 1.64 -15.72
C PHE A 21 -24.13 1.89 -16.21
N LEU A 22 -25.11 2.03 -15.33
CA LEU A 22 -26.47 2.47 -15.72
C LEU A 22 -26.45 3.89 -16.29
N LEU A 23 -25.70 4.81 -15.67
CA LEU A 23 -25.54 6.17 -16.19
C LEU A 23 -24.75 6.19 -17.50
N GLN A 24 -23.70 5.38 -17.61
CA GLN A 24 -22.92 5.22 -18.83
C GLN A 24 -23.76 4.68 -20.00
N LYS A 25 -24.59 3.65 -19.74
CA LYS A 25 -25.49 3.05 -20.74
C LYS A 25 -26.49 4.07 -21.31
N ARG A 26 -26.91 5.06 -20.50
CA ARG A 26 -27.76 6.17 -20.94
C ARG A 26 -27.01 7.28 -21.68
N GLY A 27 -25.70 7.15 -21.87
CA GLY A 27 -24.87 8.19 -22.49
C GLY A 27 -24.51 9.36 -21.55
N TRP A 28 -24.89 9.30 -20.28
CA TRP A 28 -24.70 10.38 -19.30
C TRP A 28 -23.30 10.30 -18.67
N ARG A 29 -22.26 10.39 -19.49
CA ARG A 29 -20.85 10.25 -19.08
C ARG A 29 -20.44 11.20 -17.95
N LYS A 30 -20.86 12.47 -18.02
CA LYS A 30 -20.57 13.46 -16.96
C LYS A 30 -21.27 13.10 -15.65
N ALA A 31 -22.53 12.67 -15.70
CA ALA A 31 -23.26 12.25 -14.51
C ALA A 31 -22.64 11.00 -13.87
N ALA A 32 -22.16 10.03 -14.66
CA ALA A 32 -21.45 8.87 -14.16
C ALA A 32 -20.15 9.25 -13.44
N ALA A 33 -19.40 10.23 -13.94
CA ALA A 33 -18.20 10.73 -13.29
C ALA A 33 -18.55 11.48 -11.98
N VAL A 34 -19.56 12.34 -11.97
CA VAL A 34 -20.07 13.02 -10.75
C VAL A 34 -20.54 11.99 -9.73
N TYR A 35 -21.21 10.91 -10.18
CA TYR A 35 -21.65 9.83 -9.33
C TYR A 35 -20.48 9.17 -8.58
N ILE A 36 -19.38 8.84 -9.27
CA ILE A 36 -18.19 8.26 -8.64
C ILE A 36 -17.51 9.24 -7.67
N ILE A 37 -17.50 10.55 -8.00
CA ILE A 37 -17.03 11.59 -7.07
C ILE A 37 -17.88 11.57 -5.80
N GLY A 38 -19.22 11.56 -5.93
CA GLY A 38 -20.16 11.48 -4.81
C GLY A 38 -19.97 10.20 -3.98
N MET A 39 -19.82 9.05 -4.64
CA MET A 39 -19.53 7.78 -3.96
C MET A 39 -18.20 7.84 -3.19
N THR A 40 -17.16 8.49 -3.73
CA THR A 40 -15.89 8.67 -3.06
C THR A 40 -16.03 9.55 -1.81
N LEU A 41 -16.79 10.64 -1.89
CA LEU A 41 -17.05 11.50 -0.73
C LEU A 41 -17.86 10.76 0.35
N TRP A 42 -18.85 9.98 -0.06
CA TRP A 42 -19.60 9.12 0.87
C TRP A 42 -18.66 8.08 1.53
N PHE A 43 -17.82 7.41 0.74
CA PHE A 43 -16.83 6.47 1.25
C PHE A 43 -15.91 7.11 2.31
N CYS A 44 -15.40 8.29 2.00
CA CYS A 44 -14.49 9.06 2.85
C CYS A 44 -15.17 9.52 4.15
N GLY A 45 -16.38 10.07 4.03
CA GLY A 45 -17.15 10.62 5.15
C GLY A 45 -17.90 9.59 5.99
N TYR A 46 -17.94 8.32 5.56
CA TYR A 46 -18.66 7.28 6.29
C TYR A 46 -18.09 7.06 7.70
N GLY A 47 -18.91 7.28 8.72
CA GLY A 47 -18.52 7.19 10.12
C GLY A 47 -17.91 8.47 10.70
N ASN A 48 -17.24 9.30 9.89
CA ASN A 48 -16.76 10.62 10.30
C ASN A 48 -16.79 11.60 9.10
N PRO A 49 -17.84 12.47 9.00
CA PRO A 49 -18.00 13.42 7.90
C PRO A 49 -16.82 14.40 7.75
N TRP A 50 -16.10 14.70 8.84
CA TRP A 50 -14.94 15.58 8.79
C TRP A 50 -13.83 15.09 7.87
N ASN A 51 -13.69 13.75 7.68
CA ASN A 51 -12.74 13.21 6.70
C ASN A 51 -13.03 13.69 5.29
N ALA A 52 -14.30 13.73 4.88
CA ALA A 52 -14.70 14.23 3.57
C ALA A 52 -14.49 15.75 3.46
N VAL A 53 -14.83 16.50 4.51
CA VAL A 53 -14.62 17.97 4.55
C VAL A 53 -13.13 18.31 4.38
N ILE A 54 -12.25 17.69 5.17
CA ILE A 54 -10.81 17.91 5.10
C ILE A 54 -10.27 17.53 3.71
N PHE A 55 -10.70 16.39 3.18
CA PHE A 55 -10.30 15.95 1.84
C PHE A 55 -10.69 16.96 0.76
N VAL A 56 -11.93 17.45 0.78
CA VAL A 56 -12.44 18.45 -0.18
C VAL A 56 -11.64 19.76 -0.06
N LEU A 57 -11.42 20.24 1.17
CA LEU A 57 -10.63 21.47 1.38
C LEU A 57 -9.22 21.34 0.82
N LEU A 58 -8.54 20.21 1.03
CA LEU A 58 -7.20 19.97 0.51
C LEU A 58 -7.16 19.88 -1.02
N ILE A 59 -8.17 19.26 -1.64
CA ILE A 59 -8.29 19.21 -3.10
C ILE A 59 -8.42 20.62 -3.69
N PHE A 60 -9.32 21.43 -3.14
CA PHE A 60 -9.53 22.80 -3.67
C PHE A 60 -8.33 23.71 -3.39
N MET A 61 -7.73 23.61 -2.20
CA MET A 61 -6.51 24.33 -1.85
C MET A 61 -5.38 24.02 -2.86
N ASN A 62 -5.12 22.72 -3.10
CA ASN A 62 -4.10 22.30 -4.07
C ASN A 62 -4.45 22.74 -5.50
N TYR A 63 -5.72 22.69 -5.90
CA TYR A 63 -6.12 23.17 -7.22
C TYR A 63 -5.87 24.69 -7.37
N GLY A 64 -6.00 25.47 -6.30
CA GLY A 64 -5.59 26.87 -6.28
C GLY A 64 -4.10 27.05 -6.66
N PHE A 65 -3.21 26.23 -6.09
CA PHE A 65 -1.79 26.23 -6.49
C PHE A 65 -1.61 25.78 -7.97
N VAL A 66 -2.39 24.81 -8.44
CA VAL A 66 -2.37 24.38 -9.86
C VAL A 66 -2.71 25.55 -10.78
N ILE A 67 -3.75 26.32 -10.47
CA ILE A 67 -4.13 27.50 -11.24
C ILE A 67 -2.99 28.53 -11.27
N LEU A 68 -2.40 28.83 -10.11
CA LEU A 68 -1.28 29.76 -10.01
C LEU A 68 -0.04 29.32 -10.82
N LEU A 69 0.22 28.00 -10.87
CA LEU A 69 1.32 27.43 -11.67
C LEU A 69 1.04 27.53 -13.18
N ARG A 70 -0.23 27.36 -13.61
CA ARG A 70 -0.65 27.41 -15.03
C ARG A 70 -0.78 28.84 -15.57
N HIS A 71 -1.41 29.75 -14.82
CA HIS A 71 -1.67 31.14 -15.25
C HIS A 71 -0.43 31.91 -15.72
N LYS A 72 0.71 31.66 -15.10
CA LYS A 72 1.96 32.37 -15.43
C LYS A 72 2.63 31.85 -16.72
N LYS A 73 2.14 30.77 -17.32
CA LYS A 73 2.64 30.29 -18.61
C LYS A 73 1.92 30.99 -19.79
N ASN A 74 0.64 31.24 -19.65
CA ASN A 74 -0.12 31.91 -20.72
C ASN A 74 0.33 33.36 -20.96
N ARG A 75 0.89 34.04 -19.95
CA ARG A 75 1.47 35.38 -20.14
C ARG A 75 2.76 35.37 -20.94
N THR A 76 3.62 34.36 -20.75
CA THR A 76 4.88 34.21 -21.51
C THR A 76 4.69 33.75 -22.95
N VAL A 77 3.59 33.06 -23.26
CA VAL A 77 3.26 32.59 -24.62
C VAL A 77 2.46 33.66 -25.39
N ALA A 78 1.64 34.47 -24.70
CA ALA A 78 0.85 35.55 -25.32
C ALA A 78 1.65 36.81 -25.63
N ALA A 79 2.79 37.05 -24.95
CA ALA A 79 3.72 38.13 -25.22
C ALA A 79 4.76 37.71 -26.27
N GLY A 80 4.29 37.37 -27.48
CA GLY A 80 5.15 37.13 -28.63
C GLY A 80 6.01 38.39 -28.92
N SER A 81 7.32 38.18 -28.96
CA SER A 81 8.36 39.13 -29.43
C SER A 81 8.59 40.39 -28.56
N GLY A 82 9.48 40.29 -27.59
CA GLY A 82 10.03 41.48 -26.91
C GLY A 82 10.32 41.38 -25.41
N GLU A 83 10.13 40.22 -24.77
CA GLU A 83 10.41 40.10 -23.32
C GLU A 83 11.90 40.05 -23.01
N ASN A 84 12.35 40.94 -22.12
CA ASN A 84 13.69 40.97 -21.53
C ASN A 84 13.96 39.65 -20.77
N ALA A 85 15.17 39.10 -20.88
CA ALA A 85 15.62 37.89 -20.16
C ALA A 85 15.44 37.96 -18.62
N SER A 86 15.22 39.14 -18.05
CA SER A 86 14.88 39.40 -16.65
C SER A 86 13.46 38.90 -16.29
N ASP A 87 12.49 39.09 -17.17
CA ASP A 87 11.07 38.75 -16.91
C ASP A 87 10.84 37.23 -16.97
N THR A 88 11.55 36.52 -17.84
CA THR A 88 11.53 35.05 -17.89
C THR A 88 12.17 34.42 -16.65
N LYS A 89 13.25 35.00 -16.12
CA LYS A 89 13.87 34.56 -14.84
C LYS A 89 12.96 34.82 -13.63
N ASN A 90 12.31 35.98 -13.57
CA ASN A 90 11.35 36.30 -12.49
C ASN A 90 10.13 35.40 -12.52
N GLY A 91 9.56 35.12 -13.69
CA GLY A 91 8.45 34.17 -13.86
C GLY A 91 8.80 32.75 -13.39
N SER A 92 9.99 32.26 -13.74
CA SER A 92 10.49 30.96 -13.31
C SER A 92 10.70 30.89 -11.77
N ARG A 93 11.28 31.94 -11.18
CA ARG A 93 11.49 32.05 -9.72
C ARG A 93 10.17 32.07 -8.95
N GLN A 94 9.18 32.81 -9.44
CA GLN A 94 7.85 32.86 -8.81
C GLN A 94 7.13 31.50 -8.86
N LYS A 95 7.18 30.78 -10.00
CA LYS A 95 6.62 29.42 -10.09
C LYS A 95 7.27 28.46 -9.10
N LYS A 96 8.59 28.55 -8.92
CA LYS A 96 9.31 27.75 -7.94
C LYS A 96 8.83 28.03 -6.50
N TRP A 97 8.61 29.31 -6.16
CA TRP A 97 8.07 29.68 -4.86
C TRP A 97 6.64 29.16 -4.64
N VAL A 98 5.76 29.28 -5.64
CA VAL A 98 4.40 28.73 -5.59
C VAL A 98 4.42 27.22 -5.36
N LEU A 99 5.25 26.48 -6.12
CA LEU A 99 5.43 25.05 -5.92
C LEU A 99 5.92 24.72 -4.51
N THR A 100 6.98 25.42 -4.06
CA THR A 100 7.55 25.19 -2.73
C THR A 100 6.52 25.45 -1.63
N ALA A 101 5.76 26.56 -1.72
CA ALA A 101 4.69 26.87 -0.77
C ALA A 101 3.61 25.80 -0.73
N GLY A 102 3.15 25.30 -1.91
CA GLY A 102 2.15 24.23 -1.98
C GLY A 102 2.65 22.93 -1.33
N ILE A 103 3.88 22.50 -1.66
CA ILE A 103 4.47 21.29 -1.06
C ILE A 103 4.65 21.44 0.45
N LEU A 104 5.18 22.59 0.91
CA LEU A 104 5.37 22.84 2.35
C LEU A 104 4.05 22.82 3.10
N LEU A 105 2.99 23.41 2.53
CA LEU A 105 1.68 23.43 3.16
C LEU A 105 1.10 22.01 3.27
N ASP A 106 1.19 21.18 2.21
CA ASP A 106 0.76 19.78 2.24
C ASP A 106 1.52 18.97 3.30
N VAL A 107 2.84 19.16 3.38
CA VAL A 107 3.70 18.46 4.36
C VAL A 107 3.40 18.93 5.79
N VAL A 108 3.23 20.22 6.02
CA VAL A 108 2.88 20.78 7.35
C VAL A 108 1.53 20.25 7.82
N ILE A 109 0.53 20.24 6.95
CA ILE A 109 -0.80 19.69 7.28
C ILE A 109 -0.70 18.20 7.64
N LEU A 110 0.04 17.42 6.86
CA LEU A 110 0.26 15.99 7.15
C LEU A 110 0.94 15.80 8.52
N ILE A 111 2.02 16.55 8.78
CA ILE A 111 2.75 16.48 10.06
C ILE A 111 1.83 16.89 11.22
N PHE A 112 1.05 17.96 11.08
CA PHE A 112 0.09 18.42 12.08
C PHE A 112 -0.88 17.31 12.48
N PHE A 113 -1.51 16.63 11.49
CA PHE A 113 -2.43 15.54 11.77
C PHE A 113 -1.74 14.31 12.37
N LYS A 114 -0.50 14.00 11.95
CA LYS A 114 0.28 12.89 12.54
C LYS A 114 0.63 13.14 14.00
N ILE A 115 1.03 14.35 14.36
CA ILE A 115 1.39 14.72 15.75
C ILE A 115 0.13 14.81 16.63
N SER A 116 -0.98 15.33 16.08
CA SER A 116 -2.26 15.45 16.82
C SER A 116 -2.92 14.12 17.15
N GLY A 117 -2.50 13.01 16.53
CA GLY A 117 -3.14 11.70 16.66
C GLY A 117 -4.55 11.60 16.07
N ARG A 118 -4.99 12.61 15.30
CA ARG A 118 -6.32 12.69 14.67
C ARG A 118 -6.21 12.60 13.15
N LEU A 119 -5.62 11.51 12.66
CA LEU A 119 -5.36 11.31 11.23
C LEU A 119 -6.68 11.19 10.43
N PRO A 120 -6.95 12.12 9.49
CA PRO A 120 -8.03 11.92 8.53
C PRO A 120 -7.77 10.71 7.66
N LEU A 121 -8.84 10.02 7.31
CA LEU A 121 -8.79 8.77 6.54
C LEU A 121 -8.06 8.97 5.21
N GLY A 122 -6.96 8.24 5.00
CA GLY A 122 -6.17 8.24 3.77
C GLY A 122 -5.24 9.45 3.55
N ILE A 123 -5.12 10.39 4.52
CA ILE A 123 -4.35 11.64 4.35
C ILE A 123 -2.92 11.40 3.90
N SER A 124 -2.23 10.41 4.44
CA SER A 124 -0.85 10.09 4.08
C SER A 124 -0.69 9.75 2.58
N PHE A 125 -1.68 9.05 2.00
CA PHE A 125 -1.64 8.61 0.60
C PHE A 125 -2.08 9.72 -0.37
N TYR A 126 -3.19 10.40 -0.09
CA TYR A 126 -3.63 11.46 -1.00
C TYR A 126 -2.72 12.70 -0.96
N THR A 127 -2.01 12.97 0.16
CA THR A 127 -0.99 14.01 0.21
C THR A 127 0.14 13.74 -0.80
N PHE A 128 0.61 12.52 -0.93
CA PHE A 128 1.60 12.19 -1.98
C PHE A 128 1.06 12.41 -3.39
N GLN A 129 -0.22 12.14 -3.62
CA GLN A 129 -0.84 12.39 -4.92
C GLN A 129 -0.99 13.89 -5.21
N LEU A 130 -1.34 14.69 -4.20
CA LEU A 130 -1.40 16.15 -4.31
C LEU A 130 -0.02 16.72 -4.65
N ILE A 131 1.01 16.34 -3.90
CA ILE A 131 2.40 16.76 -4.15
C ILE A 131 2.86 16.34 -5.55
N ALA A 132 2.60 15.09 -5.95
CA ALA A 132 2.94 14.60 -7.28
C ALA A 132 2.27 15.42 -8.38
N TYR A 133 0.99 15.75 -8.21
CA TYR A 133 0.24 16.55 -9.17
C TYR A 133 0.78 17.98 -9.27
N LEU A 134 1.14 18.62 -8.15
CA LEU A 134 1.75 19.95 -8.14
C LEU A 134 3.11 19.96 -8.86
N VAL A 135 3.99 19.00 -8.56
CA VAL A 135 5.30 18.90 -9.19
C VAL A 135 5.17 18.63 -10.69
N ASP A 136 4.27 17.74 -11.09
CA ASP A 136 4.07 17.42 -12.50
C ASP A 136 3.38 18.58 -13.26
N THR A 137 2.52 19.36 -12.60
CA THR A 137 2.01 20.63 -13.18
C THR A 137 3.13 21.64 -13.38
N TYR A 138 4.01 21.81 -12.39
CA TYR A 138 5.19 22.69 -12.52
C TYR A 138 6.12 22.26 -13.66
N ARG A 139 6.26 20.93 -13.88
CA ARG A 139 7.02 20.33 -14.98
C ARG A 139 6.30 20.34 -16.33
N ALA A 140 5.15 20.99 -16.41
CA ALA A 140 4.32 21.07 -17.63
C ALA A 140 3.77 19.72 -18.14
N LYS A 141 3.58 18.73 -17.27
CA LYS A 141 3.04 17.42 -17.62
C LYS A 141 1.51 17.33 -17.54
N CYS A 142 0.84 18.34 -16.96
CA CYS A 142 -0.59 18.36 -16.69
C CYS A 142 -1.32 19.51 -17.44
N GLU A 143 -0.75 20.07 -18.49
CA GLU A 143 -1.23 21.32 -19.08
C GLU A 143 -2.62 21.24 -19.70
N ASP A 144 -2.94 20.14 -20.34
CA ASP A 144 -4.17 19.87 -21.04
C ASP A 144 -5.29 19.28 -20.17
N GLN A 145 -5.03 19.14 -18.84
CA GLN A 145 -5.98 18.53 -17.93
C GLN A 145 -6.99 19.56 -17.41
N THR A 146 -8.27 19.22 -17.50
CA THR A 146 -9.37 20.03 -16.97
C THR A 146 -9.51 19.88 -15.46
N PHE A 147 -10.21 20.84 -14.82
CA PHE A 147 -10.59 20.73 -13.41
C PHE A 147 -11.41 19.46 -13.14
N PHE A 148 -12.28 19.09 -14.06
CA PHE A 148 -13.12 17.90 -13.91
C PHE A 148 -12.30 16.60 -13.95
N GLU A 149 -11.29 16.51 -14.81
CA GLU A 149 -10.35 15.38 -14.82
C GLU A 149 -9.51 15.33 -13.57
N TYR A 150 -9.08 16.49 -13.03
CA TYR A 150 -8.41 16.57 -11.75
C TYR A 150 -9.30 16.03 -10.62
N LEU A 151 -10.58 16.43 -10.56
CA LEU A 151 -11.52 15.88 -9.56
C LEU A 151 -11.72 14.37 -9.71
N GLN A 152 -11.89 13.87 -10.94
CA GLN A 152 -11.99 12.41 -11.18
C GLN A 152 -10.72 11.68 -10.78
N PHE A 153 -9.56 12.30 -11.01
CA PHE A 153 -8.28 11.75 -10.56
C PHE A 153 -8.19 11.72 -9.04
N MET A 154 -8.56 12.78 -8.33
CA MET A 154 -8.49 12.82 -6.87
C MET A 154 -9.59 11.96 -6.22
N CYS A 155 -10.80 12.01 -6.73
CA CYS A 155 -11.99 11.34 -6.18
C CYS A 155 -12.25 9.98 -6.85
N PHE A 156 -11.40 8.99 -6.57
CA PHE A 156 -11.58 7.62 -7.02
C PHE A 156 -11.36 6.65 -5.86
N PHE A 157 -12.45 6.24 -5.18
CA PHE A 157 -12.41 5.52 -3.91
C PHE A 157 -11.58 4.21 -3.92
N PRO A 158 -11.43 3.45 -5.02
CA PRO A 158 -10.66 2.22 -4.97
C PRO A 158 -9.20 2.39 -4.51
N ARG A 159 -8.60 3.57 -4.73
CA ARG A 159 -7.21 3.86 -4.33
C ARG A 159 -7.09 4.76 -3.10
N PHE A 160 -8.21 5.15 -2.46
CA PHE A 160 -8.26 6.26 -1.52
C PHE A 160 -7.46 6.03 -0.22
N LEU A 161 -7.56 4.84 0.41
CA LEU A 161 -6.97 4.59 1.74
C LEU A 161 -5.48 4.29 1.67
N GLN A 162 -5.13 3.14 1.09
CA GLN A 162 -3.77 2.57 1.06
C GLN A 162 -3.47 1.98 -0.32
N GLY A 163 -4.23 2.39 -1.34
CA GLY A 163 -4.08 1.92 -2.69
C GLY A 163 -2.71 2.26 -3.28
N PRO A 164 -2.38 1.72 -4.43
CA PRO A 164 -1.20 2.15 -5.17
C PRO A 164 -1.18 3.67 -5.32
N ILE A 165 -0.02 4.30 -5.10
CA ILE A 165 0.16 5.74 -5.38
C ILE A 165 0.16 5.92 -6.89
N VAL A 166 -0.99 6.32 -7.43
CA VAL A 166 -1.21 6.47 -8.86
C VAL A 166 -0.80 7.88 -9.28
N LEU A 167 -0.07 7.99 -10.37
CA LEU A 167 0.26 9.28 -10.96
C LEU A 167 -0.81 9.65 -12.00
N GLN A 168 -0.98 10.96 -12.25
CA GLN A 168 -1.97 11.44 -13.23
C GLN A 168 -1.70 10.90 -14.65
N GLU A 169 -0.43 10.65 -15.01
CA GLU A 169 -0.05 10.04 -16.28
C GLU A 169 -0.49 8.58 -16.44
N ASP A 170 -0.68 7.85 -15.33
CA ASP A 170 -1.19 6.48 -15.34
C ASP A 170 -2.72 6.43 -15.40
N PHE A 171 -3.42 7.48 -14.94
CA PHE A 171 -4.86 7.45 -14.70
C PHE A 171 -5.65 8.26 -15.75
N ILE A 172 -5.27 9.52 -15.98
CA ILE A 172 -6.06 10.45 -16.81
C ILE A 172 -6.19 9.99 -18.28
N PRO A 173 -5.15 9.43 -18.94
CA PRO A 173 -5.32 8.88 -20.28
C PRO A 173 -6.39 7.80 -20.36
N GLN A 174 -6.54 6.97 -19.31
CA GLN A 174 -7.57 5.94 -19.26
C GLN A 174 -8.99 6.54 -19.16
N LEU A 175 -9.16 7.75 -18.59
CA LEU A 175 -10.44 8.43 -18.53
C LEU A 175 -10.92 8.87 -19.92
N ARG A 176 -10.01 9.13 -20.84
CA ARG A 176 -10.26 9.65 -22.19
C ARG A 176 -10.55 8.55 -23.22
N VAL A 177 -10.37 7.27 -22.85
CA VAL A 177 -10.66 6.13 -23.75
C VAL A 177 -12.18 6.01 -23.97
N GLU A 178 -12.62 6.04 -25.21
CA GLU A 178 -14.05 6.04 -25.59
C GLU A 178 -14.79 4.79 -25.10
N ASN A 179 -14.20 3.60 -25.26
CA ASN A 179 -14.83 2.33 -24.90
C ASN A 179 -14.88 2.05 -23.39
N ARG A 180 -14.32 2.91 -22.55
CA ARG A 180 -14.39 2.79 -21.09
C ARG A 180 -15.83 2.83 -20.56
N SER A 181 -16.72 3.47 -21.28
CA SER A 181 -18.14 3.56 -20.92
C SER A 181 -18.92 2.24 -21.06
N ILE A 182 -18.36 1.24 -21.74
CA ILE A 182 -18.99 -0.05 -21.96
C ILE A 182 -18.59 -1.02 -20.85
N LEU A 183 -19.58 -1.70 -20.25
CA LEU A 183 -19.31 -2.74 -19.25
C LEU A 183 -18.54 -3.91 -19.91
N SER A 184 -17.31 -4.11 -19.47
CA SER A 184 -16.51 -5.25 -19.86
C SER A 184 -16.71 -6.41 -18.86
N TYR A 185 -17.36 -7.47 -19.27
CA TYR A 185 -17.56 -8.66 -18.43
C TYR A 185 -16.22 -9.34 -18.08
N ASP A 186 -15.20 -9.24 -18.95
CA ASP A 186 -13.86 -9.75 -18.66
C ASP A 186 -13.22 -8.94 -17.53
N HIS A 187 -13.26 -7.60 -17.61
CA HIS A 187 -12.74 -6.74 -16.53
C HIS A 187 -13.52 -6.90 -15.24
N LEU A 188 -14.85 -6.99 -15.30
CA LEU A 188 -15.67 -7.22 -14.11
C LEU A 188 -15.30 -8.54 -13.43
N GLY A 189 -15.17 -9.61 -14.20
CA GLY A 189 -14.80 -10.91 -13.67
C GLY A 189 -13.38 -10.92 -13.09
N ARG A 190 -12.38 -10.45 -13.84
CA ARG A 190 -11.00 -10.34 -13.34
C ARG A 190 -10.94 -9.46 -12.10
N GLY A 191 -11.72 -8.38 -12.07
CA GLY A 191 -11.85 -7.49 -10.93
C GLY A 191 -12.40 -8.20 -9.70
N LEU A 192 -13.48 -8.99 -9.85
CA LEU A 192 -14.05 -9.81 -8.79
C LEU A 192 -13.06 -10.88 -8.29
N TYR A 193 -12.34 -11.53 -9.19
CA TYR A 193 -11.31 -12.50 -8.82
C TYR A 193 -10.17 -11.86 -8.01
N SER A 194 -9.64 -10.71 -8.46
CA SER A 194 -8.60 -9.98 -7.74
C SER A 194 -9.10 -9.50 -6.38
N PHE A 195 -10.34 -8.99 -6.31
CA PHE A 195 -10.98 -8.57 -5.07
C PHE A 195 -11.14 -9.74 -4.09
N ALA A 196 -11.61 -10.91 -4.57
CA ALA A 196 -11.76 -12.12 -3.77
C ALA A 196 -10.44 -12.61 -3.19
N LEU A 197 -9.38 -12.65 -4.01
CA LEU A 197 -8.04 -13.01 -3.54
C LEU A 197 -7.50 -12.01 -2.52
N GLY A 198 -7.71 -10.71 -2.76
CA GLY A 198 -7.30 -9.65 -1.83
C GLY A 198 -8.02 -9.73 -0.49
N LEU A 199 -9.35 -9.94 -0.52
CA LEU A 199 -10.17 -10.12 0.67
C LEU A 199 -9.76 -11.36 1.46
N GLY A 200 -9.53 -12.51 0.76
CA GLY A 200 -9.03 -13.72 1.39
C GLY A 200 -7.65 -13.54 2.04
N LYS A 201 -6.72 -12.83 1.36
CA LYS A 201 -5.42 -12.47 1.96
C LYS A 201 -5.58 -11.68 3.27
N LYS A 202 -6.50 -10.71 3.29
CA LYS A 202 -6.78 -9.89 4.48
C LYS A 202 -7.42 -10.72 5.58
N VAL A 203 -8.60 -11.28 5.31
CA VAL A 203 -9.46 -11.87 6.34
C VAL A 203 -8.96 -13.24 6.80
N LEU A 204 -8.60 -14.12 5.84
CA LEU A 204 -8.25 -15.50 6.17
C LEU A 204 -6.77 -15.67 6.55
N LEU A 205 -5.88 -14.85 5.99
CA LEU A 205 -4.43 -15.01 6.23
C LEU A 205 -3.89 -13.96 7.18
N ALA A 206 -3.97 -12.67 6.83
CA ALA A 206 -3.34 -11.61 7.62
C ALA A 206 -3.96 -11.48 9.00
N ASP A 207 -5.30 -11.49 9.11
CA ASP A 207 -5.99 -11.35 10.39
C ASP A 207 -5.83 -12.57 11.29
N SER A 208 -5.68 -13.76 10.70
CA SER A 208 -5.35 -14.97 11.46
C SER A 208 -3.92 -14.92 12.04
N LEU A 209 -2.93 -14.48 11.22
CA LEU A 209 -1.54 -14.28 11.69
C LEU A 209 -1.46 -13.16 12.72
N ALA A 210 -2.28 -12.11 12.60
CA ALA A 210 -2.35 -11.00 13.54
C ALA A 210 -2.63 -11.45 14.98
N LYS A 211 -3.41 -12.52 15.15
CA LYS A 211 -3.74 -13.09 16.47
C LYS A 211 -2.49 -13.63 17.16
N ILE A 212 -1.63 -14.36 16.41
CA ILE A 212 -0.35 -14.87 16.94
C ILE A 212 0.61 -13.73 17.26
N VAL A 213 0.73 -12.78 16.33
CA VAL A 213 1.63 -11.63 16.48
C VAL A 213 1.23 -10.77 17.68
N SER A 214 -0.05 -10.49 17.85
CA SER A 214 -0.52 -9.66 18.97
C SER A 214 -0.26 -10.33 20.31
N GLN A 215 -0.47 -11.63 20.44
CA GLN A 215 -0.15 -12.37 21.66
C GLN A 215 1.35 -12.38 21.94
N GLY A 216 2.19 -12.60 20.91
CA GLY A 216 3.63 -12.61 21.06
C GLY A 216 4.23 -11.25 21.47
N TYR A 217 3.72 -10.15 20.91
CA TYR A 217 4.17 -8.80 21.28
C TYR A 217 3.58 -8.30 22.60
N ALA A 218 2.49 -8.90 23.10
CA ALA A 218 1.92 -8.55 24.40
C ALA A 218 2.85 -8.93 25.58
N ASP A 219 3.57 -10.03 25.48
CA ASP A 219 4.56 -10.46 26.49
C ASP A 219 5.79 -11.09 25.84
N VAL A 220 6.66 -10.23 25.30
CA VAL A 220 7.89 -10.65 24.64
C VAL A 220 8.83 -11.37 25.59
N ALA A 221 8.82 -11.03 26.90
CA ALA A 221 9.73 -11.60 27.89
C ALA A 221 9.46 -13.09 28.17
N ALA A 222 8.21 -13.52 28.02
CA ALA A 222 7.80 -14.91 28.24
C ALA A 222 8.15 -15.85 27.07
N LEU A 223 8.49 -15.33 25.87
CA LEU A 223 8.72 -16.14 24.68
C LEU A 223 9.96 -17.00 24.80
N ASN A 224 9.90 -18.26 24.35
CA ASN A 224 11.08 -19.05 24.02
C ASN A 224 11.58 -18.73 22.58
N SER A 225 12.75 -19.24 22.20
CA SER A 225 13.36 -18.94 20.89
C SER A 225 12.50 -19.39 19.70
N THR A 226 11.80 -20.51 19.82
CA THR A 226 10.91 -21.03 18.77
C THR A 226 9.70 -20.11 18.58
N GLU A 227 9.14 -19.61 19.67
CA GLU A 227 8.01 -18.69 19.66
C GLU A 227 8.41 -17.31 19.13
N ALA A 228 9.56 -16.79 19.56
CA ALA A 228 10.09 -15.53 19.05
C ALA A 228 10.30 -15.58 17.52
N LEU A 229 10.87 -16.66 17.00
CA LEU A 229 11.01 -16.88 15.55
C LEU A 229 9.64 -16.95 14.85
N LEU A 230 8.71 -17.72 15.41
CA LEU A 230 7.35 -17.81 14.84
C LEU A 230 6.68 -16.45 14.76
N VAL A 231 6.72 -15.66 15.83
CA VAL A 231 6.13 -14.31 15.90
C VAL A 231 6.73 -13.38 14.84
N MET A 232 8.06 -13.37 14.69
CA MET A 232 8.75 -12.54 13.70
C MET A 232 8.37 -12.93 12.26
N VAL A 233 8.32 -14.22 11.95
CA VAL A 233 7.95 -14.72 10.62
C VAL A 233 6.46 -14.47 10.37
N CYS A 234 5.59 -14.72 11.36
CA CYS A 234 4.16 -14.42 11.25
C CYS A 234 3.91 -12.94 10.96
N TYR A 235 4.66 -12.02 11.61
CA TYR A 235 4.51 -10.60 11.33
C TYR A 235 4.94 -10.22 9.90
N SER A 236 6.04 -10.79 9.41
CA SER A 236 6.48 -10.58 8.02
C SER A 236 5.42 -11.01 7.02
N LEU A 237 4.79 -12.16 7.25
CA LEU A 237 3.70 -12.67 6.40
C LEU A 237 2.42 -11.86 6.58
N GLN A 238 2.03 -11.50 7.81
CA GLN A 238 0.88 -10.65 8.12
C GLN A 238 0.97 -9.33 7.36
N LEU A 239 2.09 -8.62 7.47
CA LEU A 239 2.30 -7.33 6.82
C LEU A 239 2.19 -7.44 5.29
N TYR A 240 2.78 -8.48 4.71
CA TYR A 240 2.68 -8.72 3.27
C TYR A 240 1.26 -9.03 2.81
N PHE A 241 0.57 -9.94 3.48
CA PHE A 241 -0.79 -10.34 3.07
C PHE A 241 -1.82 -9.25 3.36
N ASP A 242 -1.68 -8.50 4.45
CA ASP A 242 -2.54 -7.34 4.77
C ASP A 242 -2.44 -6.28 3.68
N PHE A 243 -1.23 -5.81 3.38
CA PHE A 243 -1.05 -4.71 2.46
C PHE A 243 -1.19 -5.13 0.97
N SER A 244 -0.64 -6.28 0.58
CA SER A 244 -0.87 -6.79 -0.78
C SER A 244 -2.33 -7.14 -1.00
N GLY A 245 -3.04 -7.65 0.01
CA GLY A 245 -4.47 -7.92 -0.06
C GLY A 245 -5.29 -6.66 -0.29
N TYR A 246 -4.95 -5.57 0.41
CA TYR A 246 -5.55 -4.26 0.15
C TYR A 246 -5.33 -3.80 -1.30
N CYS A 247 -4.09 -3.86 -1.79
CA CYS A 247 -3.76 -3.45 -3.15
C CYS A 247 -4.47 -4.30 -4.21
N ASP A 248 -4.62 -5.60 -3.95
CA ASP A 248 -5.35 -6.53 -4.83
C ASP A 248 -6.85 -6.17 -4.88
N MET A 249 -7.47 -5.85 -3.74
CA MET A 249 -8.86 -5.37 -3.69
C MET A 249 -8.99 -4.04 -4.43
N ALA A 250 -8.09 -3.09 -4.19
CA ALA A 250 -8.08 -1.79 -4.87
C ALA A 250 -7.97 -1.92 -6.39
N SER A 251 -7.02 -2.75 -6.86
CA SER A 251 -6.82 -3.03 -8.29
C SER A 251 -8.01 -3.77 -8.89
N GLY A 252 -8.57 -4.74 -8.15
CA GLY A 252 -9.78 -5.46 -8.57
C GLY A 252 -10.97 -4.52 -8.75
N MET A 253 -11.22 -3.65 -7.78
CA MET A 253 -12.29 -2.65 -7.88
C MET A 253 -12.08 -1.67 -9.03
N ALA A 254 -10.87 -1.16 -9.20
CA ALA A 254 -10.56 -0.25 -10.30
C ALA A 254 -10.82 -0.92 -11.66
N LEU A 255 -10.45 -2.20 -11.79
CA LEU A 255 -10.69 -2.97 -13.00
C LEU A 255 -12.20 -3.16 -13.27
N MET A 256 -13.04 -3.29 -12.23
CA MET A 256 -14.50 -3.29 -12.40
C MET A 256 -15.03 -2.00 -13.04
N PHE A 257 -14.32 -0.87 -12.89
CA PHE A 257 -14.61 0.41 -13.57
C PHE A 257 -13.81 0.60 -14.87
N ASN A 258 -13.22 -0.44 -15.42
CA ASN A 258 -12.35 -0.40 -16.61
C ASN A 258 -11.11 0.51 -16.41
N VAL A 259 -10.53 0.51 -15.20
CA VAL A 259 -9.32 1.25 -14.86
C VAL A 259 -8.25 0.28 -14.37
N ASN A 260 -7.06 0.34 -14.95
CA ASN A 260 -5.91 -0.41 -14.49
C ASN A 260 -5.09 0.45 -13.52
N LEU A 261 -4.84 -0.08 -12.32
CA LEU A 261 -3.92 0.53 -11.37
C LEU A 261 -2.52 -0.09 -11.51
N PRO A 262 -1.46 0.67 -11.21
CA PRO A 262 -0.10 0.13 -11.21
C PRO A 262 0.07 -0.95 -10.15
N VAL A 263 0.88 -1.96 -10.46
CA VAL A 263 1.22 -3.04 -9.53
C VAL A 263 2.04 -2.49 -8.37
N ASN A 264 1.66 -2.83 -7.13
CA ASN A 264 2.34 -2.36 -5.93
C ASN A 264 3.19 -3.45 -5.26
N PHE A 265 2.91 -4.73 -5.51
CA PHE A 265 3.63 -5.89 -4.98
C PHE A 265 3.92 -6.92 -6.07
N HIS A 266 5.18 -7.29 -6.22
CA HIS A 266 5.61 -8.30 -7.21
C HIS A 266 6.43 -9.41 -6.56
N SER A 267 5.81 -10.22 -5.69
CA SER A 267 6.45 -11.33 -4.94
C SER A 267 7.75 -10.90 -4.23
N PRO A 268 7.72 -9.94 -3.29
CA PRO A 268 8.90 -9.29 -2.75
C PRO A 268 9.84 -10.23 -1.98
N TYR A 269 9.32 -11.29 -1.36
CA TYR A 269 10.15 -12.26 -0.63
C TYR A 269 10.97 -13.20 -1.54
N LYS A 270 10.77 -13.14 -2.86
CA LYS A 270 11.65 -13.81 -3.84
C LYS A 270 12.91 -12.99 -4.19
N ALA A 271 13.03 -11.78 -3.64
CA ALA A 271 14.16 -10.89 -3.94
C ALA A 271 15.46 -11.42 -3.35
N ALA A 272 16.53 -11.37 -4.14
CA ALA A 272 17.86 -11.82 -3.77
C ALA A 272 18.75 -10.71 -3.17
N SER A 273 18.22 -9.47 -3.07
CA SER A 273 18.89 -8.31 -2.49
C SER A 273 17.86 -7.33 -1.90
N ILE A 274 18.31 -6.41 -1.05
CA ILE A 274 17.45 -5.34 -0.52
C ILE A 274 17.05 -4.38 -1.64
N SER A 275 17.93 -4.13 -2.60
CA SER A 275 17.60 -3.33 -3.79
C SER A 275 16.44 -3.96 -4.56
N GLU A 276 16.54 -5.22 -4.92
CA GLU A 276 15.47 -5.97 -5.60
C GLU A 276 14.19 -6.07 -4.75
N PHE A 277 14.33 -6.17 -3.41
CA PHE A 277 13.17 -6.18 -2.52
C PHE A 277 12.34 -4.90 -2.67
N TRP A 278 12.96 -3.73 -2.69
CA TRP A 278 12.27 -2.44 -2.86
C TRP A 278 11.74 -2.21 -4.28
N ASP A 279 12.29 -2.88 -5.28
CA ASP A 279 11.73 -2.93 -6.64
C ASP A 279 10.45 -3.80 -6.71
N ARG A 280 10.19 -4.61 -5.69
CA ARG A 280 9.07 -5.56 -5.60
C ARG A 280 8.07 -5.28 -4.48
N TRP A 281 8.49 -4.51 -3.46
CA TRP A 281 7.69 -4.11 -2.30
C TRP A 281 7.30 -2.65 -2.42
N HIS A 282 5.99 -2.35 -2.28
CA HIS A 282 5.45 -0.99 -2.31
C HIS A 282 6.03 -0.16 -3.48
N ILE A 283 5.97 -0.73 -4.66
CA ILE A 283 6.61 -0.23 -5.90
C ILE A 283 6.22 1.22 -6.18
N THR A 284 4.96 1.57 -5.96
CA THR A 284 4.45 2.92 -6.25
C THR A 284 5.00 3.97 -5.28
N LEU A 285 5.29 3.61 -4.02
CA LEU A 285 5.98 4.47 -3.07
C LEU A 285 7.45 4.68 -3.47
N THR A 286 8.14 3.59 -3.83
CA THR A 286 9.52 3.65 -4.34
C THR A 286 9.60 4.53 -5.58
N ARG A 287 8.66 4.39 -6.53
CA ARG A 287 8.52 5.25 -7.71
C ARG A 287 8.31 6.72 -7.33
N PHE A 288 7.46 7.00 -6.34
CA PHE A 288 7.22 8.35 -5.84
C PHE A 288 8.49 8.98 -5.28
N PHE A 289 9.17 8.32 -4.34
CA PHE A 289 10.41 8.83 -3.76
C PHE A 289 11.52 8.99 -4.79
N THR A 290 11.65 8.06 -5.72
CA THR A 290 12.63 8.17 -6.81
C THR A 290 12.38 9.39 -7.66
N ARG A 291 11.14 9.63 -8.10
CA ARG A 291 10.80 10.70 -9.05
C ARG A 291 10.76 12.08 -8.41
N TYR A 292 10.29 12.18 -7.18
CA TYR A 292 10.02 13.47 -6.53
C TYR A 292 11.03 13.85 -5.46
N VAL A 293 11.88 12.93 -5.01
CA VAL A 293 12.92 13.20 -4.02
C VAL A 293 14.32 12.86 -4.55
N TYR A 294 14.56 11.61 -4.95
CA TYR A 294 15.90 11.16 -5.35
C TYR A 294 16.47 11.90 -6.58
N ILE A 295 15.70 11.96 -7.65
CA ILE A 295 16.11 12.66 -8.90
C ILE A 295 16.34 14.16 -8.64
N PRO A 296 15.44 14.90 -7.95
CA PRO A 296 15.69 16.30 -7.61
C PRO A 296 16.93 16.55 -6.74
N LEU A 297 17.30 15.63 -5.86
CA LEU A 297 18.54 15.70 -5.05
C LEU A 297 19.82 15.44 -5.88
N GLY A 298 19.68 15.14 -7.17
CA GLY A 298 20.77 14.85 -8.12
C GLY A 298 20.89 13.39 -8.53
N GLY A 299 20.07 12.51 -7.92
CA GLY A 299 20.07 11.06 -8.25
C GLY A 299 21.46 10.44 -8.08
N SER A 300 21.86 9.62 -9.06
CA SER A 300 23.19 8.99 -9.15
C SER A 300 24.19 9.77 -10.01
N ARG A 301 23.82 10.94 -10.55
CA ARG A 301 24.64 11.69 -11.51
C ARG A 301 25.72 12.55 -10.87
N LYS A 302 25.64 12.79 -9.55
CA LYS A 302 26.57 13.67 -8.80
C LYS A 302 27.62 12.91 -8.01
N GLY A 303 28.03 11.73 -8.49
CA GLY A 303 29.05 10.89 -7.86
C GLY A 303 28.53 9.95 -6.79
N THR A 304 29.39 9.00 -6.37
CA THR A 304 29.02 7.91 -5.47
C THR A 304 28.61 8.41 -4.08
N ALA A 305 29.39 9.30 -3.46
CA ALA A 305 29.08 9.83 -2.11
C ALA A 305 27.71 10.50 -2.06
N ARG A 306 27.35 11.31 -3.07
CA ARG A 306 26.04 11.95 -3.15
C ARG A 306 24.92 10.92 -3.35
N THR A 307 25.18 9.87 -4.13
CA THR A 307 24.21 8.78 -4.32
C THR A 307 23.91 8.07 -3.02
N LEU A 308 24.94 7.72 -2.23
CA LEU A 308 24.79 7.06 -0.94
C LEU A 308 24.02 7.93 0.06
N LEU A 309 24.33 9.23 0.11
CA LEU A 309 23.60 10.19 0.93
C LEU A 309 22.12 10.28 0.51
N ASN A 310 21.84 10.34 -0.79
CA ASN A 310 20.47 10.40 -1.30
C ASN A 310 19.67 9.15 -0.92
N ILE A 311 20.27 7.96 -0.95
CA ILE A 311 19.67 6.70 -0.50
C ILE A 311 19.29 6.82 0.98
N MET A 312 20.24 7.24 1.85
CA MET A 312 19.97 7.41 3.27
C MET A 312 18.85 8.42 3.53
N ILE A 313 18.83 9.56 2.84
CA ILE A 313 17.76 10.56 2.96
C ILE A 313 16.39 9.95 2.65
N ILE A 314 16.28 9.18 1.57
CA ILE A 314 15.00 8.56 1.18
C ILE A 314 14.50 7.59 2.25
N PHE A 315 15.37 6.72 2.75
CA PHE A 315 14.97 5.74 3.73
C PHE A 315 14.63 6.35 5.08
N LEU A 316 15.35 7.40 5.50
CA LEU A 316 15.00 8.16 6.72
C LEU A 316 13.67 8.92 6.54
N LEU A 317 13.42 9.53 5.39
CA LEU A 317 12.13 10.17 5.07
C LEU A 317 11.00 9.14 5.04
N SER A 318 11.24 7.96 4.48
CA SER A 318 10.27 6.87 4.48
C SER A 318 9.95 6.41 5.91
N GLY A 319 10.98 6.23 6.76
CA GLY A 319 10.79 5.91 8.17
C GLY A 319 9.97 6.96 8.90
N PHE A 320 10.30 8.23 8.78
CA PHE A 320 9.56 9.34 9.38
C PHE A 320 8.11 9.43 8.87
N TRP A 321 7.89 9.13 7.59
CA TRP A 321 6.54 9.09 7.03
C TRP A 321 5.68 7.98 7.64
N HIS A 322 6.24 6.82 7.97
CA HIS A 322 5.53 5.74 8.63
C HIS A 322 5.12 6.11 10.06
N GLY A 323 5.93 6.89 10.79
CA GLY A 323 5.58 7.33 12.13
C GLY A 323 6.68 8.13 12.81
N THR A 324 6.31 8.77 13.93
CA THR A 324 7.22 9.61 14.73
C THR A 324 8.04 8.81 15.76
N ASN A 325 7.76 7.51 15.93
CA ASN A 325 8.49 6.64 16.85
C ASN A 325 9.89 6.33 16.29
N TRP A 326 10.88 6.23 17.17
CA TRP A 326 12.25 5.87 16.86
C TRP A 326 12.39 4.52 16.15
N THR A 327 11.46 3.59 16.36
CA THR A 327 11.44 2.29 15.68
C THR A 327 11.34 2.44 14.15
N PHE A 328 10.55 3.39 13.66
CA PHE A 328 10.44 3.65 12.23
C PHE A 328 11.69 4.31 11.63
N LEU A 329 12.33 5.23 12.38
CA LEU A 329 13.57 5.86 11.94
C LEU A 329 14.72 4.86 11.88
N VAL A 330 14.85 3.99 12.90
CA VAL A 330 15.86 2.92 12.93
C VAL A 330 15.60 1.91 11.83
N TRP A 331 14.34 1.54 11.59
CA TRP A 331 13.95 0.68 10.47
C TRP A 331 14.35 1.29 9.12
N GLY A 332 14.08 2.58 8.91
CA GLY A 332 14.51 3.29 7.70
C GLY A 332 16.02 3.34 7.57
N ALA A 333 16.73 3.69 8.64
CA ALA A 333 18.20 3.72 8.66
C ALA A 333 18.79 2.34 8.32
N LEU A 334 18.25 1.26 8.88
CA LEU A 334 18.70 -0.12 8.60
C LEU A 334 18.57 -0.46 7.11
N HIS A 335 17.40 -0.22 6.51
CA HIS A 335 17.22 -0.46 5.08
C HIS A 335 18.13 0.42 4.22
N GLY A 336 18.29 1.71 4.57
CA GLY A 336 19.22 2.60 3.90
C GLY A 336 20.67 2.10 3.96
N LEU A 337 21.13 1.66 5.13
CA LEU A 337 22.46 1.08 5.32
C LEU A 337 22.66 -0.22 4.51
N CYS A 338 21.66 -1.10 4.49
CA CYS A 338 21.71 -2.31 3.66
C CYS A 338 21.84 -1.98 2.16
N MET A 339 21.06 -1.00 1.67
CA MET A 339 21.18 -0.52 0.28
C MET A 339 22.54 0.10 -0.02
N VAL A 340 23.10 0.88 0.91
CA VAL A 340 24.45 1.46 0.80
C VAL A 340 25.48 0.34 0.78
N PHE A 341 25.38 -0.63 1.67
CA PHE A 341 26.29 -1.79 1.71
C PHE A 341 26.27 -2.57 0.40
N GLU A 342 25.10 -2.93 -0.13
CA GLU A 342 24.98 -3.64 -1.41
C GLU A 342 25.62 -2.87 -2.56
N ARG A 343 25.43 -1.56 -2.58
CA ARG A 343 25.98 -0.70 -3.63
C ARG A 343 27.50 -0.54 -3.53
N VAL A 344 28.06 -0.40 -2.34
CA VAL A 344 29.50 -0.23 -2.12
C VAL A 344 30.26 -1.53 -2.37
N THR A 345 29.71 -2.66 -1.92
CA THR A 345 30.37 -3.97 -2.05
C THR A 345 30.14 -4.64 -3.40
N GLY A 346 29.20 -4.12 -4.20
CA GLY A 346 28.78 -4.79 -5.42
C GLY A 346 28.14 -6.16 -5.17
N TYR A 347 27.34 -6.28 -4.11
CA TYR A 347 26.70 -7.53 -3.65
C TYR A 347 26.01 -8.32 -4.77
N GLU A 348 25.44 -7.65 -5.77
CA GLU A 348 24.80 -8.30 -6.93
C GLU A 348 25.77 -9.23 -7.68
N LYS A 349 27.07 -8.85 -7.74
CA LYS A 349 28.14 -9.58 -8.43
C LYS A 349 28.70 -10.74 -7.63
N TRP A 350 28.33 -10.90 -6.36
CA TRP A 350 28.82 -11.98 -5.52
C TRP A 350 28.35 -13.33 -6.05
N LYS A 351 29.27 -14.29 -6.17
CA LYS A 351 29.00 -15.65 -6.66
C LYS A 351 28.37 -16.54 -5.59
N LEU A 352 27.32 -16.05 -4.91
CA LEU A 352 26.53 -16.84 -3.97
C LEU A 352 25.34 -17.50 -4.70
N PRO A 353 24.99 -18.74 -4.32
CA PRO A 353 23.76 -19.37 -4.83
C PRO A 353 22.54 -18.49 -4.60
N HIS A 354 21.70 -18.38 -5.64
CA HIS A 354 20.50 -17.52 -5.60
C HIS A 354 19.62 -17.80 -4.38
N VAL A 355 19.41 -19.08 -4.05
CA VAL A 355 18.61 -19.49 -2.89
C VAL A 355 19.15 -18.91 -1.58
N LEU A 356 20.48 -18.89 -1.41
CA LEU A 356 21.11 -18.31 -0.19
C LEU A 356 20.94 -16.80 -0.15
N LYS A 357 21.03 -16.10 -1.29
CA LYS A 357 20.76 -14.67 -1.36
C LYS A 357 19.31 -14.34 -0.98
N VAL A 358 18.34 -15.11 -1.50
CA VAL A 358 16.91 -14.97 -1.18
C VAL A 358 16.65 -15.25 0.30
N ALA A 359 17.19 -16.34 0.84
CA ALA A 359 17.05 -16.69 2.27
C ALA A 359 17.63 -15.59 3.16
N TRP A 360 18.84 -15.10 2.84
CA TRP A 360 19.48 -14.01 3.59
C TRP A 360 18.67 -12.73 3.56
N ASN A 361 18.17 -12.34 2.38
CA ASN A 361 17.34 -11.15 2.23
C ASN A 361 16.01 -11.28 2.99
N PHE A 362 15.40 -12.47 3.00
CA PHE A 362 14.20 -12.73 3.80
C PHE A 362 14.47 -12.61 5.30
N VAL A 363 15.60 -13.13 5.79
CA VAL A 363 16.01 -12.98 7.20
C VAL A 363 16.20 -11.51 7.54
N LEU A 364 16.97 -10.76 6.74
CA LEU A 364 17.19 -9.32 6.97
C LEU A 364 15.89 -8.53 7.03
N THR A 365 14.99 -8.77 6.07
CA THR A 365 13.69 -8.08 6.04
C THR A 365 12.81 -8.47 7.22
N THR A 366 12.84 -9.73 7.67
CA THR A 366 12.10 -10.21 8.85
C THR A 366 12.61 -9.54 10.13
N PHE A 367 13.92 -9.39 10.30
CA PHE A 367 14.50 -8.62 11.41
C PHE A 367 14.09 -7.14 11.35
N ALA A 368 14.15 -6.53 10.17
CA ALA A 368 13.71 -5.14 9.98
C ALA A 368 12.23 -4.97 10.33
N TRP A 369 11.36 -5.88 9.88
CA TRP A 369 9.93 -5.85 10.21
C TRP A 369 9.66 -5.99 11.70
N SER A 370 10.47 -6.75 12.45
CA SER A 370 10.31 -6.86 13.90
C SER A 370 10.53 -5.52 14.62
N ILE A 371 11.46 -4.67 14.14
CA ILE A 371 11.62 -3.29 14.64
C ILE A 371 10.40 -2.44 14.29
N PHE A 372 9.91 -2.55 13.05
CA PHE A 372 8.75 -1.80 12.56
C PHE A 372 7.48 -2.06 13.39
N ARG A 373 7.28 -3.31 13.85
CA ARG A 373 6.12 -3.70 14.67
C ARG A 373 6.25 -3.26 16.14
N ALA A 374 7.46 -3.19 16.65
CA ALA A 374 7.69 -2.94 18.04
C ALA A 374 7.25 -1.54 18.48
N GLU A 375 6.70 -1.45 19.69
CA GLU A 375 6.30 -0.16 20.30
C GLU A 375 7.51 0.66 20.76
N SER A 376 8.64 0.00 21.00
CA SER A 376 9.91 0.62 21.40
C SER A 376 11.10 -0.16 20.89
N LEU A 377 12.27 0.48 20.79
CA LEU A 377 13.54 -0.18 20.48
C LEU A 377 13.91 -1.22 21.55
N SER A 378 13.53 -0.97 22.81
CA SER A 378 13.72 -1.93 23.91
C SER A 378 12.94 -3.22 23.66
N GLN A 379 11.66 -3.11 23.25
CA GLN A 379 10.83 -4.29 22.93
C GLN A 379 11.39 -5.08 21.74
N ALA A 380 11.88 -4.41 20.69
CA ALA A 380 12.55 -5.08 19.57
C ALA A 380 13.82 -5.80 20.02
N GLY A 381 14.63 -5.15 20.86
CA GLY A 381 15.84 -5.75 21.45
C GLY A 381 15.54 -6.95 22.35
N GLN A 382 14.49 -6.89 23.16
CA GLN A 382 14.00 -8.01 23.96
C GLN A 382 13.59 -9.20 23.09
N LEU A 383 12.84 -8.95 21.99
CA LEU A 383 12.43 -10.00 21.05
C LEU A 383 13.65 -10.71 20.44
N TRP A 384 14.67 -9.96 20.04
CA TRP A 384 15.91 -10.52 19.51
C TRP A 384 16.69 -11.27 20.57
N ASN A 385 16.77 -10.71 21.79
CA ASN A 385 17.41 -11.44 22.91
C ASN A 385 16.70 -12.78 23.15
N ARG A 386 15.37 -12.80 23.21
CA ARG A 386 14.59 -14.03 23.37
C ARG A 386 14.80 -15.03 22.25
N LEU A 387 14.94 -14.55 20.99
CA LEU A 387 15.27 -15.42 19.85
C LEU A 387 16.57 -16.21 20.07
N PHE A 388 17.59 -15.57 20.64
CA PHE A 388 18.92 -16.21 20.82
C PHE A 388 19.12 -16.86 22.18
N THR A 389 18.45 -16.41 23.24
CA THR A 389 18.66 -16.86 24.62
C THR A 389 17.49 -17.60 25.26
N GLY A 390 16.29 -17.58 24.58
CA GLY A 390 15.06 -18.13 25.15
C GLY A 390 14.99 -19.66 25.23
N GLY A 391 15.97 -20.36 24.65
CA GLY A 391 15.98 -21.81 24.54
C GLY A 391 14.97 -22.36 23.53
N ILE A 392 15.24 -23.52 22.97
CA ILE A 392 14.32 -24.22 22.05
C ILE A 392 13.22 -24.87 22.90
N GLY A 393 11.97 -24.54 22.61
CA GLY A 393 10.80 -25.02 23.34
C GLY A 393 9.60 -25.32 22.46
N LYS A 394 8.58 -25.94 23.06
CA LYS A 394 7.27 -26.12 22.41
C LYS A 394 6.57 -24.75 22.32
N ILE A 395 5.77 -24.59 21.28
CA ILE A 395 4.92 -23.41 21.14
C ILE A 395 3.75 -23.56 22.11
N SER A 396 3.60 -22.58 23.02
CA SER A 396 2.60 -22.59 24.07
C SER A 396 1.19 -22.34 23.54
N GLY A 397 0.19 -22.84 24.27
CA GLY A 397 -1.21 -22.48 24.01
C GLY A 397 -1.50 -20.99 24.23
N GLN A 398 -0.71 -20.30 25.05
CA GLN A 398 -0.87 -18.87 25.31
C GLN A 398 -0.75 -18.03 24.04
N ILE A 399 0.26 -18.28 23.19
CA ILE A 399 0.47 -17.54 21.94
C ILE A 399 -0.57 -17.93 20.89
N THR A 400 -1.02 -19.18 20.89
CA THR A 400 -1.90 -19.71 19.83
C THR A 400 -3.37 -19.82 20.23
N SER A 401 -3.75 -19.48 21.48
CA SER A 401 -5.12 -19.60 21.96
C SER A 401 -6.15 -18.87 21.08
N VAL A 402 -5.92 -17.58 20.82
CA VAL A 402 -6.82 -16.75 19.99
C VAL A 402 -6.80 -17.19 18.52
N PHE A 403 -5.66 -17.68 18.01
CA PHE A 403 -5.57 -18.24 16.66
C PHE A 403 -6.34 -19.56 16.55
N ASN A 404 -6.19 -20.45 17.54
CA ASN A 404 -6.88 -21.75 17.57
C ASN A 404 -8.40 -21.60 17.78
N ASP A 405 -8.85 -20.43 18.25
CA ASP A 405 -10.28 -20.11 18.39
C ASP A 405 -10.89 -19.51 17.10
N THR A 406 -10.17 -19.50 15.98
CA THR A 406 -10.75 -19.12 14.68
C THR A 406 -11.80 -20.12 14.24
N MET A 407 -12.77 -19.64 13.45
CA MET A 407 -13.87 -20.50 12.95
C MET A 407 -13.34 -21.74 12.23
N GLU A 408 -12.28 -21.57 11.43
CA GLU A 408 -11.64 -22.62 10.65
C GLU A 408 -11.07 -23.72 11.52
N ILE A 409 -10.30 -23.37 12.54
CA ILE A 409 -9.67 -24.33 13.46
C ILE A 409 -10.76 -25.03 14.30
N ARG A 410 -11.74 -24.27 14.81
CA ARG A 410 -12.86 -24.86 15.55
C ARG A 410 -13.66 -25.87 14.72
N LEU A 411 -13.87 -25.58 13.45
CA LEU A 411 -14.53 -26.52 12.51
C LEU A 411 -13.72 -27.80 12.34
N LEU A 412 -12.42 -27.68 12.09
CA LEU A 412 -11.51 -28.83 11.94
C LEU A 412 -11.44 -29.69 13.22
N VAL A 413 -11.45 -29.07 14.38
CA VAL A 413 -11.51 -29.77 15.67
C VAL A 413 -12.84 -30.51 15.83
N ARG A 414 -13.98 -29.87 15.52
CA ARG A 414 -15.32 -30.50 15.59
C ARG A 414 -15.43 -31.69 14.62
N MET A 415 -14.82 -31.59 13.45
CA MET A 415 -14.75 -32.67 12.47
C MET A 415 -13.77 -33.77 12.84
N LYS A 416 -13.13 -33.70 14.01
CA LYS A 416 -12.09 -34.63 14.50
C LYS A 416 -10.89 -34.76 13.55
N LEU A 417 -10.63 -33.77 12.71
CA LEU A 417 -9.47 -33.73 11.80
C LEU A 417 -8.18 -33.28 12.51
N LEU A 418 -8.28 -32.68 13.70
CA LEU A 418 -7.15 -32.23 14.52
C LEU A 418 -7.23 -32.81 15.95
N PRO A 419 -7.22 -34.15 16.12
CA PRO A 419 -7.35 -34.77 17.45
C PRO A 419 -6.17 -34.50 18.36
N PHE A 420 -5.00 -34.15 17.80
CA PHE A 420 -3.75 -33.87 18.52
C PHE A 420 -3.63 -32.43 19.04
N LEU A 421 -4.60 -31.55 18.76
CA LEU A 421 -4.50 -30.13 19.06
C LEU A 421 -4.34 -29.83 20.56
N SER A 422 -4.98 -30.64 21.43
CA SER A 422 -4.86 -30.50 22.88
C SER A 422 -3.43 -30.73 23.39
N GLY A 423 -2.67 -31.61 22.74
CA GLY A 423 -1.28 -31.89 23.09
C GLY A 423 -0.25 -31.00 22.39
N TYR A 424 -0.61 -30.45 21.23
CA TYR A 424 0.29 -29.66 20.37
C TYR A 424 -0.42 -28.41 19.79
N PRO A 425 -0.74 -27.43 20.63
CA PRO A 425 -1.53 -26.25 20.22
C PRO A 425 -0.84 -25.36 19.17
N GLY A 426 0.49 -25.46 19.04
CA GLY A 426 1.27 -24.70 18.07
C GLY A 426 1.24 -25.26 16.63
N VAL A 427 0.83 -26.53 16.44
CA VAL A 427 0.94 -27.21 15.13
C VAL A 427 0.15 -26.48 14.03
N PRO A 428 -1.12 -26.05 14.21
CA PRO A 428 -1.84 -25.33 13.17
C PRO A 428 -1.18 -24.01 12.78
N ALA A 429 -0.66 -23.27 13.74
CA ALA A 429 0.03 -22.00 13.50
C ALA A 429 1.32 -22.20 12.68
N VAL A 430 2.12 -23.21 13.02
CA VAL A 430 3.33 -23.58 12.28
C VAL A 430 2.98 -24.07 10.88
N ALA A 431 1.99 -24.95 10.75
CA ALA A 431 1.57 -25.48 9.46
C ALA A 431 1.10 -24.36 8.54
N MET A 432 0.25 -23.45 9.02
CA MET A 432 -0.18 -22.27 8.25
C MET A 432 1.04 -21.41 7.83
N THR A 433 1.94 -21.12 8.76
CA THR A 433 3.13 -20.31 8.47
C THR A 433 4.00 -20.93 7.39
N VAL A 434 4.25 -22.25 7.46
CA VAL A 434 5.03 -23.00 6.45
C VAL A 434 4.35 -22.98 5.09
N VAL A 435 3.04 -23.25 5.04
CA VAL A 435 2.26 -23.19 3.78
C VAL A 435 2.33 -21.80 3.15
N LEU A 436 2.22 -20.74 3.96
CA LEU A 436 2.29 -19.37 3.47
C LEU A 436 3.69 -18.99 3.00
N LEU A 437 4.75 -19.46 3.66
CA LEU A 437 6.13 -19.30 3.18
C LEU A 437 6.31 -19.98 1.82
N ILE A 438 5.86 -21.24 1.67
CA ILE A 438 5.88 -21.95 0.39
C ILE A 438 5.15 -21.15 -0.68
N ALA A 439 3.96 -20.62 -0.36
CA ALA A 439 3.20 -19.79 -1.28
C ALA A 439 3.97 -18.50 -1.69
N CYS A 440 4.61 -17.82 -0.75
CA CYS A 440 5.39 -16.62 -1.02
C CYS A 440 6.60 -16.89 -1.93
N PHE A 441 7.29 -18.01 -1.71
CA PHE A 441 8.51 -18.32 -2.48
C PHE A 441 8.25 -19.00 -3.83
N PHE A 442 7.16 -19.78 -3.97
CA PHE A 442 6.97 -20.59 -5.17
C PHE A 442 5.75 -20.20 -6.02
N MET A 443 4.70 -19.60 -5.44
CA MET A 443 3.49 -19.29 -6.21
C MET A 443 3.60 -17.94 -6.96
N LYS A 444 2.77 -17.79 -8.01
CA LYS A 444 2.54 -16.51 -8.69
C LYS A 444 1.73 -15.59 -7.79
N ASN A 445 2.03 -14.27 -7.83
CA ASN A 445 1.25 -13.26 -7.12
C ASN A 445 -0.12 -13.00 -7.78
N THR A 446 -0.99 -12.24 -7.11
CA THR A 446 -2.35 -11.96 -7.61
C THR A 446 -2.34 -11.18 -8.91
N ALA A 447 -1.45 -10.18 -9.08
CA ALA A 447 -1.37 -9.40 -10.30
C ALA A 447 -1.10 -10.31 -11.52
N GLN A 448 -0.08 -11.19 -11.42
CA GLN A 448 0.23 -12.17 -12.46
C GLN A 448 -0.91 -13.15 -12.74
N LYS A 449 -1.62 -13.62 -11.67
CA LYS A 449 -2.76 -14.52 -11.82
C LYS A 449 -3.94 -13.83 -12.51
N THR A 450 -4.19 -12.56 -12.19
CA THR A 450 -5.28 -11.77 -12.77
C THR A 450 -5.02 -11.42 -14.23
N GLU A 451 -3.78 -11.01 -14.56
CA GLU A 451 -3.37 -10.68 -15.92
C GLU A 451 -3.45 -11.87 -16.87
N GLN A 452 -2.97 -13.04 -16.41
CA GLN A 452 -2.94 -14.28 -17.19
C GLN A 452 -4.26 -15.07 -17.10
N MET A 453 -5.31 -14.47 -16.53
CA MET A 453 -6.55 -15.17 -16.25
C MET A 453 -7.33 -15.47 -17.53
N LYS A 454 -7.65 -16.74 -17.71
CA LYS A 454 -8.70 -17.21 -18.65
C LYS A 454 -9.81 -17.81 -17.80
N TRP A 455 -11.04 -17.37 -18.03
CA TRP A 455 -12.20 -17.85 -17.30
C TRP A 455 -12.48 -19.33 -17.59
N ASN A 456 -12.80 -20.06 -16.54
CA ASN A 456 -13.37 -21.41 -16.58
C ASN A 456 -14.24 -21.64 -15.32
N ALA A 457 -15.04 -22.69 -15.32
CA ALA A 457 -15.95 -23.02 -14.21
C ALA A 457 -15.20 -23.15 -12.86
N TRP A 458 -13.99 -23.71 -12.87
CA TRP A 458 -13.18 -23.86 -11.66
C TRP A 458 -12.79 -22.50 -11.05
N LYS A 459 -12.32 -21.56 -11.86
CA LYS A 459 -11.97 -20.22 -11.36
C LYS A 459 -13.19 -19.45 -10.85
N MET A 460 -14.35 -19.65 -11.48
CA MET A 460 -15.60 -19.08 -11.00
C MET A 460 -15.96 -19.66 -9.63
N LEU A 461 -15.90 -20.98 -9.46
CA LEU A 461 -16.14 -21.63 -8.17
C LEU A 461 -15.17 -21.17 -7.09
N VAL A 462 -13.87 -21.07 -7.41
CA VAL A 462 -12.85 -20.55 -6.48
C VAL A 462 -13.15 -19.10 -6.09
N THR A 463 -13.52 -18.24 -7.03
CA THR A 463 -13.85 -16.84 -6.75
C THR A 463 -15.05 -16.72 -5.81
N VAL A 464 -16.14 -17.42 -6.14
CA VAL A 464 -17.37 -17.42 -5.34
C VAL A 464 -17.12 -18.04 -3.96
N GLY A 465 -16.46 -19.20 -3.92
CA GLY A 465 -16.15 -19.89 -2.67
C GLY A 465 -15.26 -19.07 -1.76
N LEU A 466 -14.24 -18.38 -2.31
CA LEU A 466 -13.35 -17.53 -1.55
C LEU A 466 -14.04 -16.26 -1.04
N LEU A 467 -14.90 -15.63 -1.86
CA LEU A 467 -15.72 -14.49 -1.43
C LEU A 467 -16.67 -14.90 -0.30
N PHE A 468 -17.39 -16.01 -0.49
CA PHE A 468 -18.31 -16.54 0.51
C PHE A 468 -17.59 -16.83 1.84
N TRP A 469 -16.48 -17.59 1.78
CA TRP A 469 -15.69 -17.91 2.97
C TRP A 469 -15.16 -16.64 3.65
N SER A 470 -14.56 -15.73 2.90
CA SER A 470 -14.05 -14.47 3.46
C SER A 470 -15.17 -13.65 4.12
N VAL A 471 -16.35 -13.56 3.51
CA VAL A 471 -17.51 -12.86 4.07
C VAL A 471 -18.02 -13.54 5.34
N MET A 472 -18.09 -14.86 5.37
CA MET A 472 -18.49 -15.63 6.58
C MET A 472 -17.46 -15.48 7.73
N SER A 473 -16.19 -15.28 7.43
CA SER A 473 -15.11 -15.10 8.42
C SER A 473 -14.93 -13.65 8.87
N LEU A 474 -15.75 -12.70 8.39
CA LEU A 474 -15.77 -11.29 8.85
C LEU A 474 -16.47 -11.19 10.22
N ALA A 475 -15.93 -11.83 11.25
CA ALA A 475 -16.50 -11.77 12.61
C ALA A 475 -16.32 -10.38 13.24
N ASP A 476 -15.15 -9.76 13.02
CA ASP A 476 -14.81 -8.42 13.49
C ASP A 476 -14.17 -7.62 12.34
N ILE A 477 -14.54 -6.33 12.23
CA ILE A 477 -13.92 -5.43 11.25
C ILE A 477 -12.53 -5.07 11.77
N THR A 478 -11.51 -5.77 11.29
CA THR A 478 -10.11 -5.43 11.58
C THR A 478 -9.64 -4.30 10.66
N GLN A 479 -8.97 -3.31 11.25
CA GLN A 479 -8.33 -2.26 10.46
C GLN A 479 -7.13 -2.83 9.70
N PHE A 480 -6.84 -2.26 8.54
CA PHE A 480 -5.57 -2.55 7.86
C PHE A 480 -4.41 -1.91 8.61
N LEU A 481 -3.27 -2.56 8.64
CA LEU A 481 -2.10 -2.11 9.41
C LEU A 481 -1.68 -0.67 9.08
N TYR A 482 -1.75 -0.26 7.82
CA TYR A 482 -1.33 1.06 7.37
C TYR A 482 -2.40 2.17 7.49
N VAL A 483 -3.60 1.90 7.98
CA VAL A 483 -4.63 2.96 8.17
C VAL A 483 -4.22 3.94 9.28
N ASN A 484 -3.42 3.47 10.22
CA ASN A 484 -2.98 4.24 11.39
C ASN A 484 -1.62 4.92 11.23
N PHE A 485 -1.03 4.89 10.03
CA PHE A 485 0.28 5.51 9.71
C PHE A 485 0.16 6.83 8.97
#